data_909a0c22512c1623dabc447c1dadfc2c
#
_entry.id   909a0c22512c1623dabc447c1dadfc2c
#
_cell.length_a   1.000
_cell.length_b   1.000
_cell.length_c   1.000
_cell.angle_alpha   90.00
_cell.angle_beta   90.00
_cell.angle_gamma   90.00
#
_symmetry.space_group_name_H-M   'P 1'
#
loop_
_entity.id
_entity.type
_entity.pdbx_description
1 polymer ?
#
loop_
_entity_poly.entity_id
_entity_poly.type
_entity_poly.pdbx_seq_one_letter_code
_entity_poly.pdbx_strand_id
1 'polypeptide(L)'
;MISRNACYWIWITLSIGYNNPKVKRISEMYSDVSAFYYGGISEWRLCGIFSQKDLERFSSTGLDDAKKIVDRCIECNYSILCIDDELFPKCLYNIECPPALIYVNGVMPDIDNIFSIGIVGTRRATKYGIENSYRFAYALSKYGTIIVSGGALGVDGASHRGALATDGITICVRGCGLNCSYLRENSDIRSTIPKRGAVISEYPPDETPRNYYFPARNRIIAALSDGLLVMEAGKKSGSLITANLAAEQGKTIFALLGNNSPQNEGSNALIKEGLAIPVTDFMDILCEFDSLYATTDDEFDIDNISLADTGNFPVKGIRKQAPARIYVNKQNDQQPAKTAVPYVSEKSETVVQKPVHKENLNLPKTAQDVYEYIGNEPVHIDKISADLKIPVFKVLTALTMLEMKDLVSALQGRNYILK
;
A
#
# COMPACT_ATOMS: atom_id res chain seq x y z
N MET A 1 -12.01 -21.42 -7.72
CA MET A 1 -11.83 -21.98 -6.35
C MET A 1 -12.84 -21.31 -5.42
N ILE A 2 -13.54 -22.07 -4.59
CA ILE A 2 -14.45 -21.54 -3.56
C ILE A 2 -13.91 -21.97 -2.19
N SER A 3 -13.67 -21.02 -1.30
CA SER A 3 -13.30 -21.29 0.08
C SER A 3 -14.35 -22.17 0.77
N ARG A 4 -13.92 -23.12 1.59
CA ARG A 4 -14.84 -23.95 2.39
C ARG A 4 -15.68 -23.14 3.38
N ASN A 5 -15.13 -22.01 3.83
CA ASN A 5 -15.74 -21.11 4.81
C ASN A 5 -16.52 -19.95 4.16
N ALA A 6 -16.63 -19.93 2.82
CA ALA A 6 -17.22 -18.82 2.08
C ALA A 6 -18.62 -18.44 2.57
N CYS A 7 -19.52 -19.42 2.82
CA CYS A 7 -20.87 -19.13 3.28
C CYS A 7 -20.88 -18.39 4.62
N TYR A 8 -19.99 -18.75 5.55
CA TYR A 8 -19.96 -18.13 6.88
C TYR A 8 -19.38 -16.71 6.80
N TRP A 9 -18.31 -16.49 6.03
CA TRP A 9 -17.75 -15.15 5.85
C TRP A 9 -18.69 -14.22 5.08
N ILE A 10 -19.43 -14.74 4.09
CA ILE A 10 -20.49 -13.99 3.41
C ILE A 10 -21.60 -13.63 4.39
N TRP A 11 -22.07 -14.58 5.20
CA TRP A 11 -23.08 -14.34 6.23
C TRP A 11 -22.63 -13.27 7.23
N ILE A 12 -21.36 -13.27 7.67
CA ILE A 12 -20.80 -12.24 8.54
C ILE A 12 -20.89 -10.88 7.86
N THR A 13 -20.45 -10.77 6.60
CA THR A 13 -20.46 -9.48 5.88
C THR A 13 -21.89 -8.96 5.63
N LEU A 14 -22.84 -9.86 5.38
CA LEU A 14 -24.26 -9.49 5.26
C LEU A 14 -24.82 -8.98 6.58
N SER A 15 -24.36 -9.53 7.71
CA SER A 15 -24.83 -9.18 9.06
C SER A 15 -24.24 -7.88 9.56
N ILE A 16 -22.92 -7.72 9.54
CA ILE A 16 -22.23 -6.55 10.14
C ILE A 16 -21.72 -5.52 9.14
N GLY A 17 -21.87 -5.78 7.84
CA GLY A 17 -21.45 -4.88 6.75
C GLY A 17 -19.99 -5.04 6.38
N TYR A 18 -19.62 -4.34 5.29
CA TYR A 18 -18.27 -4.29 4.74
C TYR A 18 -17.41 -3.25 5.46
N ASN A 19 -16.08 -3.30 5.26
CA ASN A 19 -15.13 -2.37 5.87
C ASN A 19 -15.30 -2.29 7.40
N ASN A 20 -15.35 -3.45 8.06
CA ASN A 20 -15.62 -3.55 9.47
C ASN A 20 -14.45 -4.18 10.23
N PRO A 21 -13.84 -3.50 11.21
CA PRO A 21 -12.67 -3.99 11.93
C PRO A 21 -12.95 -5.27 12.74
N LYS A 22 -14.24 -5.58 13.03
CA LYS A 22 -14.63 -6.81 13.74
C LYS A 22 -14.31 -8.08 12.95
N VAL A 23 -14.23 -7.98 11.61
CA VAL A 23 -13.83 -9.11 10.76
C VAL A 23 -12.47 -9.66 11.18
N LYS A 24 -11.48 -8.78 11.40
CA LYS A 24 -10.14 -9.17 11.85
C LYS A 24 -10.19 -9.85 13.23
N ARG A 25 -10.99 -9.31 14.14
CA ARG A 25 -11.15 -9.90 15.48
C ARG A 25 -11.76 -11.28 15.42
N ILE A 26 -12.77 -11.50 14.56
CA ILE A 26 -13.37 -12.84 14.38
C ILE A 26 -12.32 -13.81 13.84
N SER A 27 -11.54 -13.43 12.82
CA SER A 27 -10.51 -14.30 12.24
C SER A 27 -9.36 -14.62 13.21
N GLU A 28 -9.07 -13.74 14.16
CA GLU A 28 -8.08 -13.96 15.22
C GLU A 28 -8.60 -14.90 16.33
N MET A 29 -9.92 -14.88 16.58
CA MET A 29 -10.55 -15.66 17.66
C MET A 29 -10.92 -17.09 17.22
N TYR A 30 -11.20 -17.29 15.94
CA TYR A 30 -11.68 -18.56 15.42
C TYR A 30 -10.80 -19.08 14.28
N SER A 31 -10.16 -20.21 14.50
CA SER A 31 -9.41 -20.92 13.45
C SER A 31 -10.35 -21.54 12.39
N ASP A 32 -11.60 -21.80 12.77
CA ASP A 32 -12.69 -22.21 11.90
C ASP A 32 -13.91 -21.34 12.21
N VAL A 33 -14.22 -20.45 11.28
CA VAL A 33 -15.33 -19.49 11.43
C VAL A 33 -16.71 -20.17 11.52
N SER A 34 -16.84 -21.42 11.10
CA SER A 34 -18.08 -22.18 11.27
C SER A 34 -18.46 -22.32 12.76
N ALA A 35 -17.46 -22.45 13.65
CA ALA A 35 -17.69 -22.52 15.10
C ALA A 35 -18.34 -21.23 15.63
N PHE A 36 -17.95 -20.06 15.10
CA PHE A 36 -18.61 -18.78 15.42
C PHE A 36 -20.10 -18.79 15.03
N TYR A 37 -20.43 -19.31 13.85
CA TYR A 37 -21.81 -19.41 13.40
C TYR A 37 -22.65 -20.34 14.29
N TYR A 38 -22.18 -21.57 14.54
CA TYR A 38 -22.89 -22.58 15.29
C TYR A 38 -22.99 -22.31 16.83
N GLY A 39 -22.05 -21.51 17.36
CA GLY A 39 -22.05 -21.07 18.76
C GLY A 39 -23.23 -20.16 19.11
N GLY A 40 -23.81 -19.49 18.11
CA GLY A 40 -25.02 -18.69 18.25
C GLY A 40 -24.87 -17.49 19.19
N ILE A 41 -26.01 -16.95 19.64
CA ILE A 41 -26.05 -15.68 20.38
C ILE A 41 -25.24 -15.69 21.67
N SER A 42 -25.14 -16.84 22.34
CA SER A 42 -24.37 -16.98 23.58
C SER A 42 -22.87 -16.78 23.32
N GLU A 43 -22.36 -17.43 22.29
CA GLU A 43 -20.97 -17.31 21.86
C GLU A 43 -20.66 -15.89 21.37
N TRP A 44 -21.54 -15.31 20.53
CA TRP A 44 -21.34 -13.93 20.02
C TRP A 44 -21.29 -12.90 21.16
N ARG A 45 -22.08 -13.09 22.25
CA ARG A 45 -22.00 -12.23 23.44
C ARG A 45 -20.69 -12.40 24.20
N LEU A 46 -20.18 -13.63 24.30
CA LEU A 46 -18.93 -13.93 24.99
C LEU A 46 -17.70 -13.27 24.28
N CYS A 47 -17.75 -13.09 22.95
CA CYS A 47 -16.70 -12.37 22.23
C CYS A 47 -16.48 -10.93 22.72
N GLY A 48 -17.50 -10.29 23.29
CA GLY A 48 -17.39 -8.94 23.87
C GLY A 48 -17.19 -7.79 22.89
N ILE A 49 -17.18 -8.04 21.57
CA ILE A 49 -16.91 -7.05 20.53
C ILE A 49 -18.16 -6.57 19.77
N PHE A 50 -19.30 -7.23 19.97
CA PHE A 50 -20.53 -6.97 19.24
C PHE A 50 -21.50 -6.09 20.02
N SER A 51 -22.10 -5.12 19.32
CA SER A 51 -23.22 -4.34 19.86
C SER A 51 -24.49 -5.18 19.83
N GLN A 52 -25.51 -4.78 20.62
CA GLN A 52 -26.83 -5.41 20.60
C GLN A 52 -27.41 -5.47 19.18
N LYS A 53 -27.20 -4.42 18.39
CA LYS A 53 -27.63 -4.35 16.98
C LYS A 53 -26.93 -5.39 16.09
N ASP A 54 -25.64 -5.67 16.34
CA ASP A 54 -24.93 -6.72 15.59
C ASP A 54 -25.49 -8.10 15.93
N LEU A 55 -25.77 -8.38 17.22
CA LEU A 55 -26.36 -9.63 17.68
C LEU A 55 -27.74 -9.88 17.06
N GLU A 56 -28.57 -8.83 16.98
CA GLU A 56 -29.88 -8.89 16.32
C GLU A 56 -29.73 -9.20 14.83
N ARG A 57 -28.78 -8.58 14.16
CA ARG A 57 -28.49 -8.83 12.75
C ARG A 57 -27.98 -10.23 12.49
N PHE A 58 -27.04 -10.73 13.29
CA PHE A 58 -26.59 -12.12 13.21
C PHE A 58 -27.75 -13.10 13.37
N SER A 59 -28.67 -12.84 14.29
CA SER A 59 -29.83 -13.68 14.52
C SER A 59 -30.88 -13.65 13.41
N SER A 60 -30.97 -12.51 12.70
CA SER A 60 -31.97 -12.31 11.63
C SER A 60 -31.44 -12.64 10.24
N THR A 61 -30.11 -12.71 10.05
CA THR A 61 -29.49 -13.04 8.76
C THR A 61 -29.32 -14.55 8.63
N GLY A 62 -29.97 -15.17 7.64
CA GLY A 62 -29.84 -16.61 7.37
C GLY A 62 -28.65 -16.92 6.46
N LEU A 63 -28.21 -18.19 6.46
CA LEU A 63 -27.18 -18.68 5.54
C LEU A 63 -27.66 -18.83 4.09
N ASP A 64 -28.97 -18.84 3.84
CA ASP A 64 -29.50 -19.13 2.49
C ASP A 64 -29.15 -18.04 1.49
N ASP A 65 -29.09 -16.78 1.93
CA ASP A 65 -28.64 -15.70 1.04
C ASP A 65 -27.14 -15.79 0.77
N ALA A 66 -26.33 -16.23 1.74
CA ALA A 66 -24.92 -16.52 1.53
C ALA A 66 -24.72 -17.67 0.53
N LYS A 67 -25.50 -18.75 0.64
CA LYS A 67 -25.47 -19.88 -0.31
C LYS A 67 -25.81 -19.43 -1.75
N LYS A 68 -26.87 -18.63 -1.93
CA LYS A 68 -27.22 -18.05 -3.24
C LYS A 68 -26.07 -17.27 -3.86
N ILE A 69 -25.32 -16.52 -3.04
CA ILE A 69 -24.14 -15.76 -3.52
C ILE A 69 -23.02 -16.73 -3.94
N VAL A 70 -22.78 -17.79 -3.17
CA VAL A 70 -21.82 -18.84 -3.54
C VAL A 70 -22.22 -19.51 -4.86
N ASP A 71 -23.47 -19.93 -4.98
CA ASP A 71 -24.00 -20.53 -6.21
C ASP A 71 -23.84 -19.60 -7.40
N ARG A 72 -24.10 -18.30 -7.20
CA ARG A 72 -23.90 -17.28 -8.23
C ARG A 72 -22.44 -17.16 -8.65
N CYS A 73 -21.50 -17.28 -7.73
CA CYS A 73 -20.07 -17.30 -8.05
C CYS A 73 -19.68 -18.54 -8.87
N ILE A 74 -20.24 -19.70 -8.54
CA ILE A 74 -20.02 -20.94 -9.27
C ILE A 74 -20.54 -20.80 -10.71
N GLU A 75 -21.77 -20.31 -10.90
CA GLU A 75 -22.36 -20.04 -12.22
C GLU A 75 -21.51 -19.12 -13.09
N CYS A 76 -20.93 -18.07 -12.47
CA CYS A 76 -20.08 -17.09 -13.14
C CYS A 76 -18.62 -17.53 -13.28
N ASN A 77 -18.24 -18.69 -12.78
CA ASN A 77 -16.86 -19.17 -12.69
C ASN A 77 -15.93 -18.19 -11.95
N TYR A 78 -16.41 -17.59 -10.85
CA TYR A 78 -15.62 -16.74 -9.97
C TYR A 78 -15.07 -17.54 -8.79
N SER A 79 -13.89 -17.15 -8.33
CA SER A 79 -13.32 -17.66 -7.08
C SER A 79 -13.75 -16.80 -5.89
N ILE A 80 -13.80 -17.41 -4.70
CA ILE A 80 -13.98 -16.72 -3.43
C ILE A 80 -12.79 -17.07 -2.55
N LEU A 81 -12.01 -16.06 -2.16
CA LEU A 81 -10.89 -16.18 -1.22
C LEU A 81 -11.30 -15.51 0.09
N CYS A 82 -11.29 -16.26 1.17
CA CYS A 82 -11.65 -15.79 2.51
C CYS A 82 -10.40 -15.46 3.32
N ILE A 83 -10.57 -14.59 4.31
CA ILE A 83 -9.49 -14.07 5.17
C ILE A 83 -8.71 -15.17 5.90
N ASP A 84 -9.31 -16.35 6.11
CA ASP A 84 -8.74 -17.54 6.73
C ASP A 84 -8.14 -18.54 5.72
N ASP A 85 -8.16 -18.24 4.43
CA ASP A 85 -7.52 -19.08 3.40
C ASP A 85 -6.01 -18.80 3.30
N GLU A 86 -5.21 -19.83 3.06
CA GLU A 86 -3.75 -19.70 2.84
C GLU A 86 -3.40 -18.83 1.63
N LEU A 87 -4.28 -18.80 0.62
CA LEU A 87 -4.11 -18.00 -0.60
C LEU A 87 -4.65 -16.57 -0.48
N PHE A 88 -5.20 -16.21 0.68
CA PHE A 88 -5.64 -14.83 0.90
C PHE A 88 -4.42 -13.92 1.05
N PRO A 89 -4.35 -12.78 0.32
CA PRO A 89 -3.19 -11.90 0.39
C PRO A 89 -2.90 -11.40 1.81
N LYS A 90 -1.69 -11.63 2.30
CA LYS A 90 -1.27 -11.20 3.65
C LYS A 90 -1.32 -9.68 3.81
N CYS A 91 -1.02 -8.95 2.71
CA CYS A 91 -1.12 -7.51 2.69
C CYS A 91 -2.56 -7.01 2.96
N LEU A 92 -3.60 -7.75 2.52
CA LEU A 92 -5.00 -7.45 2.84
C LEU A 92 -5.37 -7.81 4.28
N TYR A 93 -4.81 -8.91 4.82
CA TYR A 93 -5.04 -9.30 6.22
C TYR A 93 -4.49 -8.24 7.20
N ASN A 94 -3.37 -7.62 6.86
CA ASN A 94 -2.62 -6.75 7.77
C ASN A 94 -3.23 -5.35 7.97
N ILE A 95 -4.17 -4.92 7.12
CA ILE A 95 -4.82 -3.60 7.32
C ILE A 95 -5.77 -3.61 8.51
N GLU A 96 -6.15 -2.43 8.99
CA GLU A 96 -7.06 -2.27 10.14
C GLU A 96 -8.43 -2.92 9.90
N CYS A 97 -8.99 -2.68 8.72
CA CYS A 97 -10.29 -3.21 8.30
C CYS A 97 -10.12 -4.15 7.08
N PRO A 98 -9.62 -5.39 7.26
CA PRO A 98 -9.48 -6.33 6.15
C PRO A 98 -10.85 -6.71 5.57
N PRO A 99 -10.94 -7.01 4.25
CA PRO A 99 -12.13 -7.65 3.72
C PRO A 99 -12.24 -9.07 4.28
N ALA A 100 -13.44 -9.49 4.69
CA ALA A 100 -13.68 -10.85 5.16
C ALA A 100 -13.43 -11.88 4.04
N LEU A 101 -13.66 -11.46 2.82
CA LEU A 101 -13.42 -12.24 1.61
C LEU A 101 -13.29 -11.30 0.41
N ILE A 102 -12.73 -11.82 -0.68
CA ILE A 102 -12.75 -11.19 -2.00
C ILE A 102 -13.32 -12.14 -3.04
N TYR A 103 -14.19 -11.61 -3.90
CA TYR A 103 -14.66 -12.27 -5.11
C TYR A 103 -13.64 -12.00 -6.22
N VAL A 104 -13.25 -13.03 -6.97
CA VAL A 104 -12.18 -12.95 -7.95
C VAL A 104 -12.64 -13.48 -9.31
N ASN A 105 -12.53 -12.65 -10.33
CA ASN A 105 -12.63 -13.06 -11.74
C ASN A 105 -11.22 -13.07 -12.34
N GLY A 106 -10.74 -14.23 -12.78
CA GLY A 106 -9.38 -14.47 -13.19
C GLY A 106 -8.57 -15.23 -12.13
N VAL A 107 -7.27 -14.99 -12.09
CA VAL A 107 -6.36 -15.63 -11.13
C VAL A 107 -5.68 -14.55 -10.30
N MET A 108 -5.84 -14.64 -8.98
CA MET A 108 -5.13 -13.74 -8.07
C MET A 108 -3.63 -14.02 -8.18
N PRO A 109 -2.81 -13.05 -8.57
CA PRO A 109 -1.36 -13.24 -8.64
C PRO A 109 -0.76 -13.33 -7.23
N ASP A 110 0.46 -13.87 -7.15
CA ASP A 110 1.24 -13.92 -5.90
C ASP A 110 1.72 -12.52 -5.49
N ILE A 111 0.76 -11.70 -5.03
CA ILE A 111 0.96 -10.29 -4.70
C ILE A 111 1.87 -10.11 -3.47
N ASP A 112 1.98 -11.14 -2.63
CA ASP A 112 2.84 -11.08 -1.45
C ASP A 112 4.32 -11.25 -1.80
N ASN A 113 4.65 -11.80 -2.98
CA ASN A 113 6.01 -12.10 -3.42
C ASN A 113 6.41 -11.36 -4.71
N ILE A 114 5.49 -10.69 -5.40
CA ILE A 114 5.78 -9.93 -6.61
C ILE A 114 5.56 -8.45 -6.33
N PHE A 115 6.50 -7.61 -6.76
CA PHE A 115 6.41 -6.15 -6.59
C PHE A 115 5.16 -5.57 -7.23
N SER A 116 4.53 -4.63 -6.55
CA SER A 116 3.26 -4.08 -6.98
C SER A 116 3.17 -2.57 -6.75
N ILE A 117 2.66 -1.86 -7.74
CA ILE A 117 2.42 -0.41 -7.67
C ILE A 117 0.96 -0.11 -7.92
N GLY A 118 0.35 0.61 -6.98
CA GLY A 118 -0.96 1.21 -7.15
C GLY A 118 -0.86 2.47 -8.00
N ILE A 119 -1.62 2.57 -9.09
CA ILE A 119 -1.67 3.79 -9.90
C ILE A 119 -3.08 4.36 -9.83
N VAL A 120 -3.20 5.59 -9.33
CA VAL A 120 -4.48 6.26 -9.11
C VAL A 120 -4.46 7.70 -9.60
N GLY A 121 -5.66 8.25 -9.88
CA GLY A 121 -5.76 9.64 -10.28
C GLY A 121 -7.18 10.05 -10.65
N THR A 122 -7.29 11.19 -11.30
CA THR A 122 -8.57 11.76 -11.70
C THR A 122 -9.26 10.93 -12.78
N ARG A 123 -10.59 10.88 -12.71
CA ARG A 123 -11.44 10.29 -13.77
C ARG A 123 -11.49 11.15 -15.04
N ARG A 124 -11.14 12.44 -14.93
CA ARG A 124 -11.10 13.43 -16.02
C ARG A 124 -9.64 13.85 -16.26
N ALA A 125 -8.80 12.86 -16.50
CA ALA A 125 -7.39 13.11 -16.76
C ALA A 125 -7.18 13.88 -18.07
N THR A 126 -6.18 14.75 -18.07
CA THR A 126 -5.72 15.43 -19.29
C THR A 126 -5.06 14.42 -20.23
N LYS A 127 -4.75 14.87 -21.46
CA LYS A 127 -3.95 14.04 -22.39
C LYS A 127 -2.61 13.65 -21.75
N TYR A 128 -1.96 14.59 -21.08
CA TYR A 128 -0.73 14.34 -20.31
C TYR A 128 -0.89 13.25 -19.26
N GLY A 129 -1.95 13.34 -18.44
CA GLY A 129 -2.24 12.34 -17.41
C GLY A 129 -2.52 10.95 -17.98
N ILE A 130 -3.29 10.86 -19.08
CA ILE A 130 -3.59 9.59 -19.75
C ILE A 130 -2.32 8.95 -20.33
N GLU A 131 -1.52 9.72 -21.09
CA GLU A 131 -0.31 9.23 -21.73
C GLU A 131 0.73 8.77 -20.70
N ASN A 132 0.96 9.57 -19.66
CA ASN A 132 1.90 9.17 -18.61
C ASN A 132 1.40 7.99 -17.79
N SER A 133 0.10 7.91 -17.46
CA SER A 133 -0.46 6.74 -16.77
C SER A 133 -0.24 5.45 -17.55
N TYR A 134 -0.43 5.52 -18.87
CA TYR A 134 -0.16 4.38 -19.76
C TYR A 134 1.34 4.06 -19.80
N ARG A 135 2.21 5.05 -20.01
CA ARG A 135 3.67 4.87 -20.12
C ARG A 135 4.28 4.29 -18.85
N PHE A 136 3.96 4.85 -17.68
CA PHE A 136 4.44 4.34 -16.40
C PHE A 136 3.97 2.90 -16.16
N ALA A 137 2.69 2.62 -16.36
CA ALA A 137 2.17 1.27 -16.19
C ALA A 137 2.80 0.27 -17.18
N TYR A 138 3.00 0.67 -18.42
CA TYR A 138 3.68 -0.11 -19.45
C TYR A 138 5.11 -0.43 -19.03
N ALA A 139 5.90 0.59 -18.67
CA ALA A 139 7.29 0.43 -18.29
C ALA A 139 7.43 -0.44 -17.02
N LEU A 140 6.73 -0.11 -15.94
CA LEU A 140 6.71 -0.89 -14.71
C LEU A 140 6.32 -2.35 -14.95
N SER A 141 5.29 -2.61 -15.76
CA SER A 141 4.87 -3.95 -16.12
C SER A 141 5.92 -4.72 -16.91
N LYS A 142 6.70 -4.08 -17.76
CA LYS A 142 7.83 -4.72 -18.45
C LYS A 142 8.90 -5.22 -17.47
N TYR A 143 9.08 -4.51 -16.36
CA TYR A 143 9.94 -4.96 -15.26
C TYR A 143 9.25 -5.97 -14.33
N GLY A 144 8.08 -6.50 -14.73
CA GLY A 144 7.37 -7.52 -13.97
C GLY A 144 6.59 -7.00 -12.76
N THR A 145 6.44 -5.67 -12.65
CA THR A 145 5.63 -5.05 -11.58
C THR A 145 4.14 -5.31 -11.81
N ILE A 146 3.43 -5.73 -10.77
CA ILE A 146 1.97 -5.82 -10.81
C ILE A 146 1.36 -4.43 -10.69
N ILE A 147 0.51 -4.06 -11.65
CA ILE A 147 -0.21 -2.79 -11.60
C ILE A 147 -1.55 -2.98 -10.91
N VAL A 148 -1.79 -2.24 -9.82
CA VAL A 148 -3.05 -2.26 -9.07
C VAL A 148 -3.80 -0.95 -9.30
N SER A 149 -5.07 -1.02 -9.69
CA SER A 149 -5.89 0.18 -9.85
C SER A 149 -7.39 -0.11 -9.68
N GLY A 150 -8.22 0.94 -9.75
CA GLY A 150 -9.66 0.84 -9.45
C GLY A 150 -10.56 0.62 -10.66
N GLY A 151 -10.03 0.60 -11.87
CA GLY A 151 -10.81 0.43 -13.10
C GLY A 151 -11.75 1.61 -13.42
N ALA A 152 -11.53 2.79 -12.85
CA ALA A 152 -12.27 4.01 -13.17
C ALA A 152 -11.87 4.56 -14.55
N LEU A 153 -12.62 5.54 -15.05
CA LEU A 153 -12.22 6.31 -16.23
C LEU A 153 -10.95 7.11 -15.93
N GLY A 154 -10.25 7.56 -16.96
CA GLY A 154 -9.07 8.38 -16.84
C GLY A 154 -7.83 7.56 -16.46
N VAL A 155 -7.14 7.96 -15.39
CA VAL A 155 -5.87 7.37 -14.95
C VAL A 155 -5.94 5.85 -14.78
N ASP A 156 -6.92 5.34 -14.04
CA ASP A 156 -7.04 3.91 -13.75
C ASP A 156 -7.14 3.08 -15.04
N GLY A 157 -8.03 3.50 -15.97
CA GLY A 157 -8.21 2.82 -17.26
C GLY A 157 -6.96 2.86 -18.13
N ALA A 158 -6.23 3.99 -18.15
CA ALA A 158 -5.00 4.12 -18.89
C ALA A 158 -3.89 3.21 -18.31
N SER A 159 -3.79 3.13 -16.99
CA SER A 159 -2.81 2.28 -16.30
C SER A 159 -3.04 0.80 -16.59
N HIS A 160 -4.28 0.33 -16.51
CA HIS A 160 -4.59 -1.06 -16.88
C HIS A 160 -4.23 -1.36 -18.34
N ARG A 161 -4.55 -0.44 -19.27
CA ARG A 161 -4.20 -0.63 -20.69
C ARG A 161 -2.70 -0.66 -20.91
N GLY A 162 -1.93 0.19 -20.21
CA GLY A 162 -0.47 0.17 -20.26
C GLY A 162 0.10 -1.18 -19.82
N ALA A 163 -0.36 -1.72 -18.70
CA ALA A 163 0.05 -3.02 -18.21
C ALA A 163 -0.32 -4.16 -19.18
N LEU A 164 -1.55 -4.16 -19.69
CA LEU A 164 -2.03 -5.18 -20.63
C LEU A 164 -1.30 -5.17 -21.98
N ALA A 165 -0.77 -4.02 -22.39
CA ALA A 165 0.00 -3.91 -23.64
C ALA A 165 1.38 -4.60 -23.59
N THR A 166 1.88 -4.90 -22.39
CA THR A 166 3.14 -5.64 -22.19
C THR A 166 2.96 -7.10 -21.88
N ASP A 167 1.75 -7.62 -21.97
CA ASP A 167 1.40 -8.92 -21.41
C ASP A 167 1.58 -9.02 -19.88
N GLY A 168 1.68 -7.86 -19.20
CA GLY A 168 1.88 -7.76 -17.78
C GLY A 168 0.65 -8.10 -16.95
N ILE A 169 0.90 -8.25 -15.64
CA ILE A 169 -0.14 -8.58 -14.67
C ILE A 169 -0.76 -7.30 -14.11
N THR A 170 -2.08 -7.25 -14.06
CA THR A 170 -2.78 -6.14 -13.41
C THR A 170 -3.97 -6.62 -12.60
N ILE A 171 -4.25 -5.93 -11.48
CA ILE A 171 -5.36 -6.19 -10.58
C ILE A 171 -6.31 -4.99 -10.61
N CYS A 172 -7.54 -5.24 -11.06
CA CYS A 172 -8.60 -4.24 -11.03
C CYS A 172 -9.48 -4.45 -9.79
N VAL A 173 -9.42 -3.55 -8.82
CA VAL A 173 -10.26 -3.59 -7.62
C VAL A 173 -11.54 -2.82 -7.89
N ARG A 174 -12.72 -3.45 -7.74
CA ARG A 174 -14.00 -2.82 -8.02
C ARG A 174 -14.70 -2.30 -6.76
N GLY A 175 -15.44 -1.21 -6.89
CA GLY A 175 -16.35 -0.68 -5.87
C GLY A 175 -17.82 -1.07 -6.10
N CYS A 176 -18.04 -2.24 -6.72
CA CYS A 176 -19.35 -2.86 -6.97
C CYS A 176 -19.14 -4.33 -7.34
N GLY A 177 -20.20 -5.11 -7.44
CA GLY A 177 -20.15 -6.50 -7.85
C GLY A 177 -19.47 -6.73 -9.20
N LEU A 178 -18.92 -7.93 -9.39
CA LEU A 178 -18.17 -8.29 -10.61
C LEU A 178 -19.05 -8.27 -11.88
N ASN A 179 -20.34 -8.61 -11.75
CA ASN A 179 -21.31 -8.61 -12.84
C ASN A 179 -21.85 -7.21 -13.19
N CYS A 180 -21.60 -6.22 -12.33
CA CYS A 180 -22.12 -4.88 -12.53
C CYS A 180 -21.55 -4.25 -13.80
N SER A 181 -22.43 -3.73 -14.67
CA SER A 181 -22.05 -3.07 -15.94
C SER A 181 -21.59 -1.61 -15.77
N TYR A 182 -21.34 -1.16 -14.54
CA TYR A 182 -20.83 0.18 -14.25
C TYR A 182 -19.53 0.46 -15.01
N LEU A 183 -19.41 1.65 -15.63
CA LEU A 183 -18.32 2.09 -16.51
C LEU A 183 -18.16 1.18 -17.74
N ARG A 184 -19.15 1.19 -18.64
CA ARG A 184 -19.16 0.40 -19.88
C ARG A 184 -17.96 0.70 -20.77
N GLU A 185 -17.43 1.92 -20.74
CA GLU A 185 -16.27 2.37 -21.49
C GLU A 185 -14.99 1.59 -21.19
N ASN A 186 -14.91 0.98 -20.00
CA ASN A 186 -13.81 0.14 -19.57
C ASN A 186 -14.18 -1.38 -19.57
N SER A 187 -15.20 -1.78 -20.36
CA SER A 187 -15.60 -3.19 -20.46
C SER A 187 -14.52 -4.06 -21.11
N ASP A 188 -13.78 -3.51 -22.05
CA ASP A 188 -12.62 -4.12 -22.71
C ASP A 188 -11.56 -4.55 -21.69
N ILE A 189 -11.21 -3.64 -20.78
CA ILE A 189 -10.24 -3.91 -19.70
C ILE A 189 -10.74 -5.05 -18.82
N ARG A 190 -11.98 -4.96 -18.35
CA ARG A 190 -12.58 -5.98 -17.46
C ARG A 190 -12.69 -7.36 -18.06
N SER A 191 -12.84 -7.47 -19.37
CA SER A 191 -12.86 -8.76 -20.07
C SER A 191 -11.45 -9.30 -20.37
N THR A 192 -10.44 -8.44 -20.41
CA THR A 192 -9.06 -8.82 -20.74
C THR A 192 -8.23 -9.15 -19.51
N ILE A 193 -8.36 -8.37 -18.43
CA ILE A 193 -7.60 -8.57 -17.18
C ILE A 193 -7.67 -10.01 -16.66
N PRO A 194 -8.85 -10.70 -16.62
CA PRO A 194 -8.93 -12.06 -16.07
C PRO A 194 -8.07 -13.11 -16.79
N LYS A 195 -7.60 -12.81 -17.98
CA LYS A 195 -6.73 -13.72 -18.75
C LYS A 195 -5.30 -13.76 -18.20
N ARG A 196 -4.86 -12.75 -17.45
CA ARG A 196 -3.47 -12.60 -16.98
C ARG A 196 -3.34 -12.15 -15.52
N GLY A 197 -4.41 -11.61 -14.94
CA GLY A 197 -4.47 -11.10 -13.59
C GLY A 197 -5.85 -11.30 -13.01
N ALA A 198 -6.35 -10.35 -12.24
CA ALA A 198 -7.62 -10.47 -11.55
C ALA A 198 -8.45 -9.18 -11.57
N VAL A 199 -9.75 -9.34 -11.77
CA VAL A 199 -10.74 -8.34 -11.39
C VAL A 199 -11.34 -8.79 -10.06
N ILE A 200 -11.18 -8.00 -9.01
CA ILE A 200 -11.62 -8.36 -7.67
C ILE A 200 -12.64 -7.40 -7.09
N SER A 201 -13.43 -7.89 -6.17
CA SER A 201 -14.40 -7.08 -5.41
C SER A 201 -14.61 -7.66 -4.00
N GLU A 202 -14.83 -6.78 -3.01
CA GLU A 202 -15.33 -7.16 -1.69
C GLU A 202 -16.85 -7.37 -1.70
N TYR A 203 -17.54 -6.94 -2.77
CA TYR A 203 -19.00 -6.93 -2.87
C TYR A 203 -19.49 -8.13 -3.67
N PRO A 204 -20.68 -8.70 -3.33
CA PRO A 204 -21.28 -9.82 -4.07
C PRO A 204 -21.35 -9.58 -5.58
N PRO A 205 -21.34 -10.64 -6.42
CA PRO A 205 -21.24 -10.51 -7.88
C PRO A 205 -22.23 -9.53 -8.50
N ASP A 206 -23.48 -9.52 -8.06
CA ASP A 206 -24.57 -8.70 -8.63
C ASP A 206 -24.82 -7.40 -7.85
N GLU A 207 -23.97 -7.07 -6.84
CA GLU A 207 -24.12 -5.85 -6.04
C GLU A 207 -23.97 -4.59 -6.89
N THR A 208 -24.92 -3.69 -6.75
CA THR A 208 -24.95 -2.42 -7.49
C THR A 208 -23.99 -1.39 -6.89
N PRO A 209 -23.50 -0.41 -7.68
CA PRO A 209 -22.58 0.58 -7.17
C PRO A 209 -23.27 1.54 -6.20
N ARG A 210 -22.64 1.83 -5.06
CA ARG A 210 -23.05 2.85 -4.10
C ARG A 210 -21.90 3.84 -3.88
N ASN A 211 -22.22 5.12 -3.71
CA ASN A 211 -21.20 6.17 -3.63
C ASN A 211 -20.14 5.91 -2.55
N TYR A 212 -20.53 5.38 -1.41
CA TYR A 212 -19.63 5.09 -0.29
C TYR A 212 -18.77 3.82 -0.48
N TYR A 213 -19.07 2.97 -1.46
CA TYR A 213 -18.27 1.79 -1.78
C TYR A 213 -16.93 2.17 -2.41
N PHE A 214 -16.89 3.24 -3.20
CA PHE A 214 -15.67 3.64 -3.89
C PHE A 214 -14.55 4.11 -2.93
N PRO A 215 -14.81 5.01 -1.97
CA PRO A 215 -13.82 5.35 -0.95
C PRO A 215 -13.41 4.14 -0.09
N ALA A 216 -14.38 3.32 0.34
CA ALA A 216 -14.11 2.12 1.15
C ALA A 216 -13.20 1.12 0.41
N ARG A 217 -13.44 0.90 -0.90
CA ARG A 217 -12.63 0.04 -1.76
C ARG A 217 -11.17 0.49 -1.86
N ASN A 218 -10.90 1.81 -1.80
CA ASN A 218 -9.56 2.35 -2.02
C ASN A 218 -8.53 1.81 -1.00
N ARG A 219 -8.96 1.40 0.21
CA ARG A 219 -8.07 0.74 1.18
C ARG A 219 -7.50 -0.57 0.65
N ILE A 220 -8.26 -1.28 -0.20
CA ILE A 220 -7.83 -2.53 -0.83
C ILE A 220 -6.79 -2.24 -1.92
N ILE A 221 -6.96 -1.17 -2.70
CA ILE A 221 -5.93 -0.73 -3.67
C ILE A 221 -4.64 -0.41 -2.95
N ALA A 222 -4.70 0.41 -1.89
CA ALA A 222 -3.53 0.76 -1.09
C ALA A 222 -2.85 -0.48 -0.48
N ALA A 223 -3.64 -1.42 0.06
CA ALA A 223 -3.11 -2.62 0.71
C ALA A 223 -2.41 -3.58 -0.26
N LEU A 224 -2.95 -3.74 -1.46
CA LEU A 224 -2.37 -4.59 -2.50
C LEU A 224 -1.13 -3.98 -3.17
N SER A 225 -0.72 -2.78 -2.79
CA SER A 225 0.40 -2.07 -3.42
C SER A 225 1.56 -1.91 -2.45
N ASP A 226 2.79 -2.09 -2.92
CA ASP A 226 4.00 -1.78 -2.15
C ASP A 226 4.25 -0.26 -2.12
N GLY A 227 3.89 0.45 -3.19
CA GLY A 227 3.87 1.90 -3.29
C GLY A 227 2.68 2.40 -4.08
N LEU A 228 2.33 3.67 -3.93
CA LEU A 228 1.21 4.30 -4.61
C LEU A 228 1.66 5.48 -5.46
N LEU A 229 1.36 5.45 -6.76
CA LEU A 229 1.62 6.55 -7.70
C LEU A 229 0.33 7.34 -7.97
N VAL A 230 0.35 8.62 -7.63
CA VAL A 230 -0.71 9.58 -7.94
C VAL A 230 -0.33 10.34 -9.20
N MET A 231 -1.05 10.10 -10.31
CA MET A 231 -0.73 10.72 -11.62
C MET A 231 -1.23 12.15 -11.71
N GLU A 232 -2.54 12.34 -11.74
CA GLU A 232 -3.18 13.65 -11.70
C GLU A 232 -4.27 13.63 -10.64
N ALA A 233 -4.27 14.64 -9.77
CA ALA A 233 -5.26 14.83 -8.75
C ALA A 233 -5.57 16.30 -8.54
N GLY A 234 -6.81 16.71 -8.76
CA GLY A 234 -7.28 18.02 -8.31
C GLY A 234 -7.47 18.03 -6.78
N LYS A 235 -7.62 19.21 -6.18
CA LYS A 235 -7.71 19.44 -4.73
C LYS A 235 -8.75 18.55 -3.99
N LYS A 236 -9.85 18.20 -4.65
CA LYS A 236 -10.94 17.37 -4.09
C LYS A 236 -11.01 16.00 -4.75
N SER A 237 -9.91 15.50 -5.30
CA SER A 237 -9.88 14.20 -5.98
C SER A 237 -10.03 13.04 -4.99
N GLY A 238 -10.83 12.03 -5.37
CA GLY A 238 -10.93 10.78 -4.61
C GLY A 238 -9.62 9.97 -4.55
N SER A 239 -8.66 10.22 -5.44
CA SER A 239 -7.33 9.62 -5.41
C SER A 239 -6.49 10.09 -4.22
N LEU A 240 -6.75 11.32 -3.71
CA LEU A 240 -6.10 11.79 -2.48
C LEU A 240 -6.55 11.00 -1.25
N ILE A 241 -7.80 10.49 -1.25
CA ILE A 241 -8.25 9.56 -0.19
C ILE A 241 -7.42 8.27 -0.24
N THR A 242 -7.13 7.77 -1.45
CA THR A 242 -6.28 6.57 -1.60
C THR A 242 -4.85 6.86 -1.14
N ALA A 243 -4.31 8.03 -1.44
CA ALA A 243 -2.98 8.46 -0.98
C ALA A 243 -2.90 8.50 0.57
N ASN A 244 -3.90 9.07 1.23
CA ASN A 244 -3.95 9.10 2.69
C ASN A 244 -4.03 7.69 3.29
N LEU A 245 -4.89 6.82 2.73
CA LEU A 245 -5.00 5.42 3.16
C LEU A 245 -3.69 4.64 2.95
N ALA A 246 -2.96 4.92 1.87
CA ALA A 246 -1.65 4.32 1.62
C ALA A 246 -0.62 4.82 2.65
N ALA A 247 -0.62 6.12 2.98
CA ALA A 247 0.24 6.67 4.04
C ALA A 247 -0.06 6.06 5.41
N GLU A 248 -1.34 5.93 5.79
CA GLU A 248 -1.77 5.27 7.02
C GLU A 248 -1.33 3.80 7.08
N GLN A 249 -1.21 3.15 5.93
CA GLN A 249 -0.70 1.77 5.79
C GLN A 249 0.84 1.70 5.67
N GLY A 250 1.55 2.82 5.82
CA GLY A 250 3.01 2.90 5.76
C GLY A 250 3.60 2.69 4.36
N LYS A 251 2.82 2.97 3.30
CA LYS A 251 3.28 2.82 1.91
C LYS A 251 3.95 4.10 1.42
N THR A 252 5.00 3.97 0.60
CA THR A 252 5.61 5.09 -0.10
C THR A 252 4.64 5.65 -1.14
N ILE A 253 4.47 6.97 -1.14
CA ILE A 253 3.62 7.66 -2.10
C ILE A 253 4.51 8.38 -3.10
N PHE A 254 4.19 8.24 -4.37
CA PHE A 254 4.79 8.93 -5.48
C PHE A 254 3.76 9.85 -6.14
N ALA A 255 4.19 10.97 -6.68
CA ALA A 255 3.33 11.83 -7.45
C ALA A 255 4.04 12.32 -8.72
N LEU A 256 3.34 12.18 -9.87
CA LEU A 256 3.84 12.69 -11.13
C LEU A 256 3.91 14.22 -11.06
N LEU A 257 5.08 14.76 -11.43
CA LEU A 257 5.24 16.21 -11.58
C LEU A 257 4.32 16.74 -12.67
N GLY A 258 3.49 17.70 -12.33
CA GLY A 258 2.53 18.29 -13.25
C GLY A 258 2.60 19.82 -13.27
N ASN A 259 2.13 20.40 -14.38
CA ASN A 259 2.00 21.85 -14.48
C ASN A 259 1.10 22.41 -13.38
N ASN A 260 1.30 23.69 -13.03
CA ASN A 260 0.43 24.39 -12.08
C ASN A 260 -0.95 24.61 -12.72
N SER A 261 -1.84 23.64 -12.51
CA SER A 261 -3.21 23.61 -13.05
C SER A 261 -4.17 23.01 -12.03
N PRO A 262 -5.47 23.31 -12.12
CA PRO A 262 -6.47 22.73 -11.20
C PRO A 262 -6.49 21.18 -11.19
N GLN A 263 -6.07 20.55 -12.29
CA GLN A 263 -5.99 19.10 -12.42
C GLN A 263 -4.86 18.48 -11.60
N ASN A 264 -3.79 19.25 -11.34
CA ASN A 264 -2.59 18.82 -10.63
C ASN A 264 -2.44 19.45 -9.24
N GLU A 265 -3.41 20.28 -8.82
CA GLU A 265 -3.32 21.00 -7.53
C GLU A 265 -3.12 20.03 -6.35
N GLY A 266 -3.81 18.89 -6.35
CA GLY A 266 -3.71 17.89 -5.28
C GLY A 266 -2.43 17.06 -5.36
N SER A 267 -2.02 16.58 -6.55
CA SER A 267 -0.75 15.84 -6.69
C SER A 267 0.46 16.73 -6.38
N ASN A 268 0.46 17.98 -6.85
CA ASN A 268 1.51 18.95 -6.52
C ASN A 268 1.50 19.33 -5.02
N ALA A 269 0.34 19.34 -4.36
CA ALA A 269 0.25 19.57 -2.93
C ALA A 269 0.91 18.44 -2.13
N LEU A 270 0.69 17.17 -2.50
CA LEU A 270 1.36 16.02 -1.87
C LEU A 270 2.88 16.15 -1.94
N ILE A 271 3.43 16.59 -3.08
CA ILE A 271 4.87 16.83 -3.23
C ILE A 271 5.33 18.00 -2.35
N LYS A 272 4.61 19.12 -2.41
CA LYS A 272 4.94 20.33 -1.65
C LYS A 272 4.94 20.10 -0.14
N GLU A 273 4.02 19.27 0.35
CA GLU A 273 3.88 18.92 1.75
C GLU A 273 4.85 17.81 2.20
N GLY A 274 5.66 17.27 1.28
CA GLY A 274 6.61 16.20 1.56
C GLY A 274 5.94 14.85 1.83
N LEU A 275 4.69 14.69 1.40
CA LEU A 275 3.91 13.46 1.56
C LEU A 275 4.10 12.50 0.38
N ALA A 276 4.63 12.99 -0.73
CA ALA A 276 4.91 12.17 -1.90
C ALA A 276 6.28 12.48 -2.50
N ILE A 277 6.97 11.46 -2.96
CA ILE A 277 8.20 11.57 -3.74
C ILE A 277 7.82 12.03 -5.15
N PRO A 278 8.39 13.14 -5.67
CA PRO A 278 8.14 13.57 -7.04
C PRO A 278 8.78 12.58 -8.02
N VAL A 279 8.04 12.22 -9.07
CA VAL A 279 8.55 11.36 -10.13
C VAL A 279 8.37 11.99 -11.51
N THR A 280 9.34 11.76 -12.37
CA THR A 280 9.33 12.13 -13.78
C THR A 280 9.41 10.90 -14.67
N ASP A 281 9.96 9.82 -14.11
CA ASP A 281 10.25 8.57 -14.78
C ASP A 281 9.86 7.38 -13.86
N PHE A 282 9.64 6.20 -14.45
CA PHE A 282 9.32 4.98 -13.71
C PHE A 282 10.52 4.46 -12.89
N MET A 283 11.74 4.78 -13.31
CA MET A 283 12.96 4.43 -12.57
C MET A 283 13.01 5.13 -11.21
N ASP A 284 12.45 6.34 -11.08
CA ASP A 284 12.34 7.02 -9.79
C ASP A 284 11.59 6.15 -8.76
N ILE A 285 10.63 5.35 -9.22
CA ILE A 285 9.88 4.42 -8.39
C ILE A 285 10.71 3.17 -8.09
N LEU A 286 11.33 2.56 -9.10
CA LEU A 286 12.10 1.32 -8.93
C LEU A 286 13.31 1.54 -8.02
N CYS A 287 14.02 2.66 -8.18
CA CYS A 287 15.19 3.00 -7.34
C CYS A 287 14.84 3.13 -5.85
N GLU A 288 13.64 3.60 -5.49
CA GLU A 288 13.21 3.68 -4.09
C GLU A 288 13.07 2.29 -3.46
N PHE A 289 12.84 1.26 -4.27
CA PHE A 289 12.70 -0.13 -3.82
C PHE A 289 13.88 -1.03 -4.21
N ASP A 290 14.98 -0.48 -4.74
CA ASP A 290 16.13 -1.24 -5.26
C ASP A 290 16.74 -2.19 -4.22
N SER A 291 16.76 -1.77 -2.94
CA SER A 291 17.21 -2.62 -1.83
C SER A 291 16.28 -3.81 -1.54
N LEU A 292 15.04 -3.79 -2.04
CA LEU A 292 14.03 -4.82 -1.78
C LEU A 292 13.85 -5.78 -2.96
N TYR A 293 14.26 -5.37 -4.17
CA TYR A 293 14.03 -6.11 -5.41
C TYR A 293 15.31 -6.15 -6.25
N ALA A 294 15.64 -7.32 -6.81
CA ALA A 294 16.71 -7.42 -7.79
C ALA A 294 16.25 -6.79 -9.10
N THR A 295 16.85 -5.66 -9.48
CA THR A 295 16.65 -5.06 -10.80
C THR A 295 17.41 -5.85 -11.85
N THR A 296 16.84 -6.01 -13.04
CA THR A 296 17.56 -6.54 -14.20
C THR A 296 18.24 -5.36 -14.91
N ASP A 297 19.52 -5.51 -15.25
CA ASP A 297 20.38 -4.47 -15.90
C ASP A 297 20.00 -4.15 -17.35
N ASP A 298 18.75 -4.37 -17.78
CA ASP A 298 18.32 -4.07 -19.14
C ASP A 298 17.99 -2.57 -19.26
N GLU A 299 18.86 -1.81 -19.94
CA GLU A 299 18.57 -0.43 -20.39
C GLU A 299 17.31 -0.41 -21.27
N PHE A 300 16.33 0.36 -20.87
CA PHE A 300 15.05 0.46 -21.55
C PHE A 300 14.75 1.90 -21.96
N ASP A 301 14.65 2.13 -23.27
CA ASP A 301 14.33 3.47 -23.83
C ASP A 301 12.81 3.70 -23.81
N ILE A 302 12.36 4.53 -22.86
CA ILE A 302 10.94 4.87 -22.67
C ILE A 302 10.45 5.88 -23.71
N ASP A 303 11.32 6.74 -24.22
CA ASP A 303 10.91 7.84 -25.09
C ASP A 303 10.37 7.35 -26.43
N ASN A 304 10.71 6.12 -26.80
CA ASN A 304 10.20 5.44 -27.99
C ASN A 304 8.97 4.57 -27.78
N ILE A 305 8.33 4.56 -26.58
CA ILE A 305 7.10 3.80 -26.36
C ILE A 305 5.92 4.49 -27.04
N SER A 306 5.46 3.91 -28.14
CA SER A 306 4.22 4.28 -28.80
C SER A 306 3.01 3.67 -28.09
N LEU A 307 1.89 4.41 -27.99
CA LEU A 307 0.59 3.89 -27.54
C LEU A 307 0.08 2.67 -28.35
N ALA A 308 0.68 2.45 -29.52
CA ALA A 308 0.38 1.35 -30.43
C ALA A 308 1.35 0.16 -30.31
N ASP A 309 2.38 0.26 -29.45
CA ASP A 309 3.38 -0.80 -29.32
C ASP A 309 2.79 -2.02 -28.59
N THR A 310 2.40 -3.02 -29.39
CA THR A 310 1.87 -4.33 -28.92
C THR A 310 2.92 -5.43 -29.06
N GLY A 311 4.21 -5.11 -28.96
CA GLY A 311 5.31 -6.07 -29.16
C GLY A 311 5.32 -7.20 -28.14
N ASN A 312 5.52 -8.45 -28.60
CA ASN A 312 5.70 -9.64 -27.76
C ASN A 312 7.08 -9.60 -27.10
N PHE A 313 7.14 -9.29 -25.81
CA PHE A 313 8.36 -9.41 -25.00
C PHE A 313 8.14 -10.39 -23.85
N PRO A 314 9.15 -11.25 -23.56
CA PRO A 314 9.04 -12.16 -22.41
C PRO A 314 9.07 -11.36 -21.11
N VAL A 315 8.00 -11.46 -20.32
CA VAL A 315 7.91 -10.87 -19.00
C VAL A 315 8.73 -11.71 -18.03
N LYS A 316 9.86 -11.16 -17.56
CA LYS A 316 10.55 -11.69 -16.37
C LYS A 316 10.02 -10.92 -15.16
N GLY A 317 9.31 -11.61 -14.27
CA GLY A 317 8.82 -10.98 -13.02
C GLY A 317 9.97 -10.65 -12.08
N ILE A 318 9.98 -9.43 -11.56
CA ILE A 318 10.83 -9.03 -10.44
C ILE A 318 10.26 -9.72 -9.19
N ARG A 319 10.99 -10.67 -8.64
CA ARG A 319 10.59 -11.34 -7.40
C ARG A 319 11.12 -10.54 -6.21
N LYS A 320 10.26 -10.31 -5.22
CA LYS A 320 10.68 -9.80 -3.91
C LYS A 320 11.80 -10.71 -3.39
N GLN A 321 13.00 -10.17 -3.18
CA GLN A 321 13.95 -10.83 -2.31
C GLN A 321 13.23 -10.94 -0.98
N ALA A 322 13.18 -12.16 -0.42
CA ALA A 322 12.51 -12.36 0.86
C ALA A 322 12.97 -11.24 1.80
N PRO A 323 12.06 -10.44 2.36
CA PRO A 323 12.46 -9.37 3.25
C PRO A 323 13.35 -9.99 4.29
N ALA A 324 14.55 -9.43 4.49
CA ALA A 324 15.34 -9.74 5.67
C ALA A 324 14.33 -9.56 6.82
N ARG A 325 13.94 -10.68 7.45
CA ARG A 325 12.88 -10.69 8.46
C ARG A 325 13.32 -9.71 9.53
N ILE A 326 12.80 -8.49 9.48
CA ILE A 326 12.78 -7.62 10.64
C ILE A 326 11.79 -8.31 11.57
N TYR A 327 12.34 -9.20 12.41
CA TYR A 327 11.62 -9.67 13.56
C TYR A 327 11.43 -8.44 14.45
N VAL A 328 10.30 -7.79 14.33
CA VAL A 328 9.77 -7.01 15.44
C VAL A 328 9.42 -8.06 16.48
N ASN A 329 10.37 -8.30 17.38
CA ASN A 329 10.14 -9.05 18.60
C ASN A 329 9.03 -8.29 19.35
N LYS A 330 7.78 -8.70 19.18
CA LYS A 330 6.75 -8.47 20.17
C LYS A 330 7.13 -9.34 21.37
N GLN A 331 8.04 -8.81 22.20
CA GLN A 331 8.20 -9.33 23.55
C GLN A 331 6.89 -9.12 24.29
N ASN A 332 6.31 -10.24 24.65
CA ASN A 332 5.26 -10.35 25.63
C ASN A 332 5.57 -9.47 26.85
N ASP A 333 4.69 -8.50 27.10
CA ASP A 333 4.56 -7.91 28.42
C ASP A 333 3.96 -8.96 29.38
N GLN A 334 4.83 -9.78 29.92
CA GLN A 334 4.60 -10.44 31.22
C GLN A 334 5.56 -9.78 32.20
N GLN A 335 5.02 -8.93 33.04
CA GLN A 335 5.71 -8.46 34.23
C GLN A 335 6.09 -9.65 35.12
N PRO A 336 7.33 -9.75 35.58
CA PRO A 336 7.62 -10.33 36.87
C PRO A 336 8.05 -9.27 37.87
N ALA A 337 7.64 -9.57 39.09
CA ALA A 337 7.78 -8.82 40.30
C ALA A 337 9.22 -8.31 40.60
N LYS A 338 9.20 -7.23 41.37
CA LYS A 338 10.29 -6.56 42.04
C LYS A 338 11.27 -7.53 42.79
N THR A 339 12.56 -7.39 42.50
CA THR A 339 13.58 -7.56 43.52
C THR A 339 14.66 -6.49 43.31
N ALA A 340 14.85 -5.71 44.33
CA ALA A 340 15.88 -4.70 44.47
C ALA A 340 17.21 -5.35 44.85
N VAL A 341 18.35 -4.72 44.47
CA VAL A 341 19.58 -4.49 45.21
C VAL A 341 20.78 -4.37 44.26
N PRO A 342 21.87 -3.69 44.57
CA PRO A 342 22.07 -2.25 44.80
C PRO A 342 23.09 -1.60 43.84
N TYR A 343 23.04 -0.28 43.87
CA TYR A 343 23.95 0.68 43.30
C TYR A 343 25.43 0.46 43.76
N VAL A 344 26.36 0.43 42.80
CA VAL A 344 27.78 0.78 43.02
C VAL A 344 28.18 1.80 41.97
N SER A 345 28.53 2.97 42.47
CA SER A 345 29.10 4.08 41.73
C SER A 345 30.60 3.85 41.48
N GLU A 346 31.02 3.98 40.22
CA GLU A 346 32.40 4.42 39.97
C GLU A 346 32.41 5.49 38.89
N LYS A 347 32.85 6.68 39.32
CA LYS A 347 33.21 7.80 38.46
C LYS A 347 34.54 7.46 37.77
N SER A 348 34.59 7.56 36.47
CA SER A 348 35.82 7.87 35.77
C SER A 348 35.57 9.01 34.79
N GLU A 349 36.10 10.15 35.17
CA GLU A 349 36.26 11.31 34.29
C GLU A 349 37.17 10.91 33.14
N THR A 350 36.66 11.03 31.91
CA THR A 350 37.53 11.00 30.73
C THR A 350 37.36 12.32 29.98
N VAL A 351 38.44 13.01 29.91
CA VAL A 351 38.72 14.30 29.32
C VAL A 351 38.19 14.38 27.90
N VAL A 352 37.31 15.32 27.67
CA VAL A 352 36.84 15.72 26.33
C VAL A 352 37.98 16.51 25.65
N GLN A 353 38.67 15.87 24.73
CA GLN A 353 39.47 16.61 23.74
C GLN A 353 38.57 17.01 22.57
N LYS A 354 38.35 18.32 22.44
CA LYS A 354 37.73 18.93 21.25
C LYS A 354 38.70 18.79 20.08
N PRO A 355 38.27 18.31 18.91
CA PRO A 355 39.03 18.51 17.69
C PRO A 355 38.79 19.92 17.17
N VAL A 356 39.87 20.64 17.01
CA VAL A 356 39.95 21.95 16.37
C VAL A 356 39.97 21.77 14.88
N HIS A 357 38.95 22.30 14.19
CA HIS A 357 39.13 22.95 12.89
C HIS A 357 37.96 23.93 12.68
N LYS A 358 38.20 25.18 13.05
CA LYS A 358 37.38 26.31 12.61
C LYS A 358 37.95 26.79 11.27
N GLU A 359 37.54 26.19 10.17
CA GLU A 359 37.51 26.88 8.89
C GLU A 359 36.11 27.48 8.73
N ASN A 360 36.03 28.72 8.21
CA ASN A 360 34.78 29.39 7.90
C ASN A 360 34.05 28.65 6.78
N LEU A 361 33.35 27.58 7.13
CA LEU A 361 32.45 26.87 6.25
C LEU A 361 31.23 27.77 6.03
N ASN A 362 31.09 28.30 4.81
CA ASN A 362 29.94 29.12 4.44
C ASN A 362 28.70 28.21 4.33
N LEU A 363 28.14 27.83 5.51
CA LEU A 363 26.98 26.94 5.65
C LEU A 363 25.75 27.75 6.00
N PRO A 364 24.58 27.41 5.49
CA PRO A 364 23.32 27.93 6.00
C PRO A 364 23.17 27.60 7.51
N LYS A 365 22.53 28.49 8.26
CA LYS A 365 22.41 28.38 9.73
C LYS A 365 21.94 26.98 10.17
N THR A 366 20.91 26.43 9.53
CA THR A 366 20.38 25.09 9.85
C THR A 366 21.43 23.98 9.64
N ALA A 367 22.24 24.06 8.59
CA ALA A 367 23.30 23.08 8.34
C ALA A 367 24.44 23.22 9.35
N GLN A 368 24.71 24.44 9.81
CA GLN A 368 25.71 24.68 10.86
C GLN A 368 25.22 24.12 12.19
N ASP A 369 23.95 24.36 12.59
CA ASP A 369 23.36 23.84 13.82
C ASP A 369 23.38 22.29 13.85
N VAL A 370 23.07 21.65 12.72
CA VAL A 370 23.11 20.18 12.57
C VAL A 370 24.55 19.66 12.62
N TYR A 371 25.51 20.34 11.98
CA TYR A 371 26.92 19.96 11.99
C TYR A 371 27.53 20.04 13.40
N GLU A 372 27.19 21.09 14.17
CA GLU A 372 27.65 21.26 15.54
C GLU A 372 27.03 20.25 16.52
N TYR A 373 25.86 19.71 16.19
CA TYR A 373 25.15 18.72 17.00
C TYR A 373 25.70 17.29 16.79
N ILE A 374 26.11 16.95 15.56
CA ILE A 374 26.63 15.62 15.25
C ILE A 374 28.04 15.48 15.81
N GLY A 375 28.26 14.43 16.58
CA GLY A 375 29.55 14.09 17.16
C GLY A 375 30.24 12.93 16.46
N ASN A 376 31.21 12.33 17.15
CA ASN A 376 31.95 11.15 16.69
C ASN A 376 31.18 9.82 16.96
N GLU A 377 29.96 9.90 17.47
CA GLU A 377 29.06 8.75 17.63
C GLU A 377 27.89 8.85 16.65
N PRO A 378 27.42 7.71 16.10
CA PRO A 378 26.29 7.71 15.19
C PRO A 378 25.02 8.26 15.84
N VAL A 379 24.38 9.24 15.23
CA VAL A 379 23.15 9.88 15.71
C VAL A 379 22.03 9.71 14.68
N HIS A 380 20.88 9.21 15.14
CA HIS A 380 19.71 9.03 14.30
C HIS A 380 19.06 10.38 13.95
N ILE A 381 18.57 10.53 12.70
CA ILE A 381 17.96 11.77 12.20
C ILE A 381 16.81 12.27 13.08
N ASP A 382 15.98 11.40 13.61
CA ASP A 382 14.85 11.78 14.46
C ASP A 382 15.30 12.39 15.78
N LYS A 383 16.45 11.92 16.33
CA LYS A 383 17.05 12.50 17.52
C LYS A 383 17.57 13.92 17.26
N ILE A 384 18.24 14.11 16.11
CA ILE A 384 18.71 15.44 15.68
C ILE A 384 17.53 16.40 15.54
N SER A 385 16.45 15.93 14.91
CA SER A 385 15.22 16.71 14.72
C SER A 385 14.55 17.09 16.05
N ALA A 386 14.45 16.15 16.98
CA ALA A 386 13.81 16.36 18.28
C ALA A 386 14.61 17.33 19.17
N ASP A 387 15.92 17.14 19.26
CA ASP A 387 16.79 17.90 20.17
C ASP A 387 17.02 19.33 19.66
N LEU A 388 17.19 19.52 18.35
CA LEU A 388 17.32 20.85 17.74
C LEU A 388 15.98 21.54 17.48
N LYS A 389 14.85 20.84 17.64
CA LYS A 389 13.50 21.33 17.31
C LYS A 389 13.39 21.81 15.85
N ILE A 390 14.10 21.15 14.96
CA ILE A 390 14.09 21.41 13.52
C ILE A 390 13.30 20.31 12.84
N PRO A 391 12.33 20.62 11.94
CA PRO A 391 11.60 19.60 11.20
C PRO A 391 12.52 18.64 10.47
N VAL A 392 12.20 17.33 10.46
CA VAL A 392 13.04 16.24 9.91
C VAL A 392 13.48 16.54 8.47
N PHE A 393 12.61 17.08 7.62
CA PHE A 393 12.95 17.42 6.24
C PHE A 393 14.06 18.50 6.13
N LYS A 394 14.11 19.47 7.07
CA LYS A 394 15.18 20.48 7.11
C LYS A 394 16.49 19.88 7.61
N VAL A 395 16.40 18.96 8.57
CA VAL A 395 17.57 18.21 9.04
C VAL A 395 18.13 17.35 7.90
N LEU A 396 17.28 16.66 7.14
CA LEU A 396 17.70 15.86 5.99
C LEU A 396 18.38 16.72 4.91
N THR A 397 17.81 17.87 4.56
CA THR A 397 18.44 18.82 3.61
C THR A 397 19.80 19.29 4.11
N ALA A 398 19.93 19.59 5.40
CA ALA A 398 21.19 19.99 6.02
C ALA A 398 22.23 18.84 5.96
N LEU A 399 21.83 17.61 6.30
CA LEU A 399 22.68 16.42 6.25
C LEU A 399 23.18 16.13 4.83
N THR A 400 22.28 16.16 3.84
CA THR A 400 22.67 16.00 2.43
C THR A 400 23.70 17.05 1.98
N MET A 401 23.51 18.31 2.40
CA MET A 401 24.49 19.37 2.11
C MET A 401 25.85 19.13 2.79
N LEU A 402 25.84 18.62 4.02
CA LEU A 402 27.05 18.28 4.76
C LEU A 402 27.76 17.05 4.17
N GLU A 403 27.01 16.07 3.69
CA GLU A 403 27.53 14.91 2.94
C GLU A 403 28.19 15.33 1.62
N MET A 404 27.54 16.19 0.84
CA MET A 404 28.10 16.74 -0.40
C MET A 404 29.39 17.53 -0.18
N LYS A 405 29.59 18.06 1.03
CA LYS A 405 30.82 18.75 1.44
C LYS A 405 31.82 17.84 2.16
N ASP A 406 31.54 16.54 2.19
CA ASP A 406 32.40 15.52 2.82
C ASP A 406 32.64 15.71 4.33
N LEU A 407 31.70 16.35 5.03
CA LEU A 407 31.79 16.68 6.45
C LEU A 407 31.09 15.66 7.35
N VAL A 408 30.13 14.90 6.79
CA VAL A 408 29.32 13.92 7.49
C VAL A 408 29.20 12.66 6.64
N SER A 409 29.12 11.49 7.27
CA SER A 409 28.84 10.21 6.61
C SER A 409 27.51 9.65 7.04
N ALA A 410 26.68 9.22 6.10
CA ALA A 410 25.49 8.44 6.36
C ALA A 410 25.87 6.99 6.70
N LEU A 411 25.22 6.43 7.70
CA LEU A 411 25.33 5.03 8.13
C LEU A 411 23.96 4.33 7.98
N GLN A 412 23.99 3.00 8.01
CA GLN A 412 22.74 2.22 7.96
C GLN A 412 21.74 2.66 9.05
N GLY A 413 20.44 2.69 8.70
CA GLY A 413 19.36 3.04 9.63
C GLY A 413 19.20 4.54 9.86
N ARG A 414 19.51 5.40 8.89
CA ARG A 414 19.41 6.87 9.00
C ARG A 414 20.21 7.49 10.15
N ASN A 415 21.34 6.88 10.48
CA ASN A 415 22.31 7.42 11.41
C ASN A 415 23.39 8.20 10.67
N TYR A 416 23.90 9.25 11.29
CA TYR A 416 24.93 10.13 10.73
C TYR A 416 26.06 10.35 11.73
N ILE A 417 27.27 10.48 11.23
CA ILE A 417 28.49 10.68 12.01
C ILE A 417 29.39 11.70 11.31
N LEU A 418 30.15 12.48 12.08
CA LEU A 418 31.20 13.35 11.50
C LEU A 418 32.30 12.50 10.83
N LYS A 419 32.81 13.00 9.69
CA LYS A 419 34.00 12.42 9.04
C LYS A 419 35.28 12.92 9.65
#